data_34ce3bf22bc1d6237e79d7d8e3898ff8
#
_entry.id   34ce3bf22bc1d6237e79d7d8e3898ff8
#
_cell.length_a   1.000
_cell.length_b   1.000
_cell.length_c   1.000
_cell.angle_alpha   90.00
_cell.angle_beta   90.00
_cell.angle_gamma   90.00
#
_symmetry.space_group_name_H-M   'P 1'
#
loop_
_entity.id
_entity.type
_entity.pdbx_description
1 polymer ?
#
loop_
_entity_poly.entity_id
_entity_poly.type
_entity_poly.pdbx_seq_one_letter_code
_entity_poly.pdbx_strand_id
1 'polypeptide(L)'
;MTADHMANTDARIDAAAMAEFTAEHGGDLPPIAIVIAAYNEERGIGDVVSAIPAVIAGHETATVVVVDGASDDTAAVARKAGALVCDVPVNRGQGAALRLGYRIARAGGARYIVTTDADGQYDPADIERILAPLLKGEADFVTGSRVLGRQETYDRVRRLGVHVFARMISLLTGQRITDTSFGMRAMRAEVTGAVTLKQPQYQSSELLIGVISRGYKVVEVPATMRLRVAGTTKKGGNLVYGYRYLRVVLGTWLRERRGTAPSGSSAPSASASASPSSSASPAEPARGSAKTK
;
A
#
# COMPACT_ATOMS: atom_id res chain seq x y z
N MET A 1 -4.28 -14.78 27.67
CA MET A 1 -5.18 -14.06 26.73
C MET A 1 -5.37 -14.92 25.49
N THR A 2 -6.60 -15.20 25.11
CA THR A 2 -6.91 -16.00 23.93
C THR A 2 -6.71 -15.15 22.66
N ALA A 3 -6.44 -15.78 21.51
CA ALA A 3 -6.27 -15.09 20.21
C ALA A 3 -7.49 -14.21 19.85
N ASP A 4 -8.69 -14.66 20.20
CA ASP A 4 -9.94 -13.92 19.95
C ASP A 4 -10.05 -12.64 20.78
N HIS A 5 -9.54 -12.68 22.03
CA HIS A 5 -9.53 -11.49 22.89
C HIS A 5 -8.56 -10.42 22.36
N MET A 6 -7.39 -10.84 21.87
CA MET A 6 -6.42 -9.94 21.24
C MET A 6 -6.98 -9.32 19.95
N ALA A 7 -7.62 -10.12 19.09
CA ALA A 7 -8.22 -9.64 17.84
C ALA A 7 -9.34 -8.61 18.10
N ASN A 8 -10.17 -8.83 19.13
CA ASN A 8 -11.20 -7.88 19.53
C ASN A 8 -10.61 -6.57 20.10
N THR A 9 -9.53 -6.65 20.86
CA THR A 9 -8.82 -5.49 21.39
C THR A 9 -8.21 -4.67 20.25
N ASP A 10 -7.54 -5.31 19.29
CA ASP A 10 -6.97 -4.64 18.12
C ASP A 10 -8.04 -3.94 17.28
N ALA A 11 -9.20 -4.58 17.09
CA ALA A 11 -10.31 -4.00 16.34
C ALA A 11 -10.88 -2.75 17.03
N ARG A 12 -10.95 -2.74 18.36
CA ARG A 12 -11.40 -1.57 19.14
C ARG A 12 -10.40 -0.41 19.08
N ILE A 13 -9.10 -0.71 19.18
CA ILE A 13 -8.04 0.29 19.03
C ILE A 13 -8.11 0.91 17.62
N ASP A 14 -8.21 0.08 16.58
CA ASP A 14 -8.34 0.58 15.21
C ASP A 14 -9.57 1.46 15.02
N ALA A 15 -10.71 1.08 15.58
CA ALA A 15 -11.94 1.86 15.44
C ALA A 15 -11.84 3.22 16.15
N ALA A 16 -11.26 3.26 17.34
CA ALA A 16 -11.02 4.50 18.07
C ALA A 16 -10.05 5.42 17.31
N ALA A 17 -8.91 4.89 16.88
CA ALA A 17 -7.91 5.64 16.14
C ALA A 17 -8.44 6.19 14.80
N MET A 18 -9.27 5.42 14.09
CA MET A 18 -9.95 5.92 12.87
C MET A 18 -10.95 7.02 13.16
N ALA A 19 -11.70 6.93 14.26
CA ALA A 19 -12.66 7.97 14.65
C ALA A 19 -11.94 9.28 15.01
N GLU A 20 -10.84 9.20 15.77
CA GLU A 20 -10.00 10.36 16.11
C GLU A 20 -9.38 10.98 14.85
N PHE A 21 -8.80 10.15 13.96
CA PHE A 21 -8.25 10.61 12.69
C PHE A 21 -9.30 11.35 11.85
N THR A 22 -10.51 10.79 11.74
CA THR A 22 -11.59 11.42 10.97
C THR A 22 -12.05 12.73 11.61
N ALA A 23 -12.09 12.80 12.93
CA ALA A 23 -12.45 14.03 13.65
C ALA A 23 -11.40 15.14 13.47
N GLU A 24 -10.10 14.78 13.42
CA GLU A 24 -8.99 15.73 13.27
C GLU A 24 -8.80 16.19 11.81
N HIS A 25 -8.94 15.29 10.84
CA HIS A 25 -8.52 15.54 9.44
C HIS A 25 -9.69 15.57 8.43
N GLY A 26 -10.90 15.26 8.86
CA GLY A 26 -12.00 15.01 7.95
C GLY A 26 -12.00 13.58 7.40
N GLY A 27 -13.06 13.25 6.64
CA GLY A 27 -13.25 11.89 6.10
C GLY A 27 -12.66 11.67 4.71
N ASP A 28 -12.44 12.73 3.93
CA ASP A 28 -12.09 12.63 2.51
C ASP A 28 -10.58 12.75 2.30
N LEU A 29 -10.04 11.87 1.48
CA LEU A 29 -8.65 11.89 1.05
C LEU A 29 -8.55 12.05 -0.47
N PRO A 30 -7.46 12.67 -0.97
CA PRO A 30 -7.20 12.77 -2.39
C PRO A 30 -6.99 11.38 -3.03
N PRO A 31 -7.01 11.30 -4.38
CA PRO A 31 -6.93 10.03 -5.10
C PRO A 31 -5.73 9.15 -4.75
N ILE A 32 -4.62 9.74 -4.30
CA ILE A 32 -3.42 9.03 -3.91
C ILE A 32 -3.15 9.25 -2.42
N ALA A 33 -3.17 8.17 -1.63
CA ALA A 33 -2.76 8.17 -0.23
C ALA A 33 -1.39 7.50 -0.07
N ILE A 34 -0.43 8.21 0.53
CA ILE A 34 0.88 7.66 0.88
C ILE A 34 0.83 7.26 2.35
N VAL A 35 0.92 5.95 2.62
CA VAL A 35 0.80 5.37 3.96
C VAL A 35 2.19 5.03 4.50
N ILE A 36 2.51 5.59 5.66
CA ILE A 36 3.76 5.39 6.39
C ILE A 36 3.45 4.85 7.78
N ALA A 37 4.03 3.70 8.12
CA ALA A 37 4.03 3.21 9.50
C ALA A 37 5.28 3.71 10.22
N ALA A 38 5.11 4.39 11.35
CA ALA A 38 6.20 4.98 12.11
C ALA A 38 6.20 4.53 13.58
N TYR A 39 7.38 4.23 14.12
CA TYR A 39 7.59 3.91 15.53
C TYR A 39 8.97 4.38 15.99
N ASN A 40 9.02 5.44 16.80
CA ASN A 40 10.24 6.08 17.27
C ASN A 40 11.16 6.46 16.09
N GLU A 41 10.66 7.31 15.20
CA GLU A 41 11.33 7.79 13.99
C GLU A 41 11.38 9.34 13.94
N GLU A 42 11.35 10.01 15.10
CA GLU A 42 11.37 11.49 15.22
C GLU A 42 12.46 12.16 14.38
N ARG A 43 13.63 11.48 14.22
CA ARG A 43 14.79 12.03 13.51
C ARG A 43 14.70 11.97 12.00
N GLY A 44 13.84 11.11 11.44
CA GLY A 44 13.77 10.87 9.99
C GLY A 44 12.42 11.19 9.37
N ILE A 45 11.34 11.07 10.14
CA ILE A 45 9.99 11.16 9.60
C ILE A 45 9.69 12.53 8.98
N GLY A 46 10.22 13.61 9.55
CA GLY A 46 10.01 14.97 9.03
C GLY A 46 10.56 15.14 7.61
N ASP A 47 11.79 14.67 7.37
CA ASP A 47 12.44 14.73 6.06
C ASP A 47 11.70 13.84 5.04
N VAL A 48 11.30 12.64 5.45
CA VAL A 48 10.55 11.72 4.59
C VAL A 48 9.22 12.34 4.15
N VAL A 49 8.44 12.88 5.07
CA VAL A 49 7.15 13.51 4.76
C VAL A 49 7.33 14.74 3.87
N SER A 50 8.26 15.63 4.22
CA SER A 50 8.52 16.87 3.46
C SER A 50 9.02 16.61 2.03
N ALA A 51 9.65 15.46 1.78
CA ALA A 51 10.15 15.09 0.47
C ALA A 51 9.08 14.48 -0.45
N ILE A 52 7.90 14.16 0.07
CA ILE A 52 6.80 13.61 -0.72
C ILE A 52 6.07 14.74 -1.44
N PRO A 53 5.95 14.72 -2.80
CA PRO A 53 5.25 15.77 -3.51
C PRO A 53 3.76 15.80 -3.21
N ALA A 54 3.17 17.00 -3.09
CA ALA A 54 1.72 17.17 -2.92
C ALA A 54 0.91 16.79 -4.17
N VAL A 55 1.56 16.74 -5.34
CA VAL A 55 0.95 16.32 -6.61
C VAL A 55 1.91 15.37 -7.32
N ILE A 56 1.43 14.20 -7.74
CA ILE A 56 2.19 13.19 -8.47
C ILE A 56 1.42 12.82 -9.72
N ALA A 57 2.06 12.91 -10.89
CA ALA A 57 1.44 12.62 -12.18
C ALA A 57 0.08 13.34 -12.39
N GLY A 58 -0.06 14.57 -11.91
CA GLY A 58 -1.28 15.36 -12.02
C GLY A 58 -2.40 15.02 -11.01
N HIS A 59 -2.14 14.14 -10.05
CA HIS A 59 -3.07 13.79 -8.99
C HIS A 59 -2.61 14.34 -7.63
N GLU A 60 -3.52 14.91 -6.88
CA GLU A 60 -3.27 15.31 -5.49
C GLU A 60 -2.95 14.11 -4.61
N THR A 61 -2.08 14.31 -3.62
CA THR A 61 -1.65 13.29 -2.67
C THR A 61 -1.89 13.73 -1.23
N ALA A 62 -2.14 12.76 -0.35
CA ALA A 62 -2.07 12.96 1.09
C ALA A 62 -1.11 11.94 1.72
N THR A 63 -0.28 12.39 2.65
CA THR A 63 0.58 11.50 3.42
C THR A 63 -0.09 11.18 4.74
N VAL A 64 -0.45 9.90 4.94
CA VAL A 64 -1.03 9.36 6.16
C VAL A 64 0.06 8.64 6.95
N VAL A 65 0.44 9.18 8.09
CA VAL A 65 1.42 8.56 9.00
C VAL A 65 0.68 7.90 10.15
N VAL A 66 0.81 6.58 10.26
CA VAL A 66 0.31 5.81 11.40
C VAL A 66 1.43 5.63 12.40
N VAL A 67 1.34 6.33 13.52
CA VAL A 67 2.29 6.25 14.63
C VAL A 67 1.85 5.14 15.58
N ASP A 68 2.63 4.07 15.66
CA ASP A 68 2.24 2.83 16.36
C ASP A 68 2.85 2.79 17.77
N GLY A 69 2.29 3.58 18.67
CA GLY A 69 2.68 3.63 20.08
C GLY A 69 4.10 4.16 20.29
N ALA A 70 4.50 5.19 19.57
CA ALA A 70 5.81 5.82 19.75
C ALA A 70 5.91 6.52 21.11
N SER A 71 7.13 6.54 21.67
CA SER A 71 7.45 7.20 22.94
C SER A 71 8.26 8.48 22.77
N ASP A 72 8.55 8.86 21.53
CA ASP A 72 9.27 10.07 21.12
C ASP A 72 8.32 11.06 20.39
N ASP A 73 8.87 12.13 19.85
CA ASP A 73 8.12 13.19 19.16
C ASP A 73 7.74 12.86 17.71
N THR A 74 7.73 11.57 17.30
CA THR A 74 7.41 11.12 15.94
C THR A 74 6.11 11.73 15.42
N ALA A 75 5.03 11.72 16.22
CA ALA A 75 3.73 12.24 15.81
C ALA A 75 3.75 13.75 15.58
N ALA A 76 4.36 14.49 16.51
CA ALA A 76 4.47 15.96 16.41
C ALA A 76 5.30 16.39 15.21
N VAL A 77 6.44 15.70 14.97
CA VAL A 77 7.31 15.97 13.82
C VAL A 77 6.62 15.68 12.49
N ALA A 78 5.87 14.56 12.41
CA ALA A 78 5.11 14.21 11.20
C ALA A 78 4.00 15.24 10.89
N ARG A 79 3.24 15.69 11.91
CA ARG A 79 2.23 16.75 11.75
C ARG A 79 2.85 18.05 11.26
N LYS A 80 3.97 18.47 11.87
CA LYS A 80 4.69 19.68 11.47
C LYS A 80 5.19 19.62 10.02
N ALA A 81 5.53 18.43 9.54
CA ALA A 81 5.95 18.21 8.15
C ALA A 81 4.77 18.14 7.16
N GLY A 82 3.51 18.24 7.62
CA GLY A 82 2.31 18.26 6.79
C GLY A 82 1.62 16.91 6.62
N ALA A 83 1.96 15.89 7.41
CA ALA A 83 1.27 14.61 7.36
C ALA A 83 -0.06 14.64 8.12
N LEU A 84 -1.04 13.88 7.64
CA LEU A 84 -2.22 13.49 8.37
C LEU A 84 -1.83 12.34 9.31
N VAL A 85 -1.88 12.57 10.62
CA VAL A 85 -1.34 11.62 11.59
C VAL A 85 -2.46 10.84 12.28
N CYS A 86 -2.37 9.52 12.22
CA CYS A 86 -3.14 8.60 13.04
C CYS A 86 -2.24 8.11 14.18
N ASP A 87 -2.47 8.60 15.39
CA ASP A 87 -1.67 8.24 16.57
C ASP A 87 -2.34 7.11 17.34
N VAL A 88 -1.61 6.00 17.52
CA VAL A 88 -2.11 4.80 18.20
C VAL A 88 -1.37 4.64 19.52
N PRO A 89 -2.05 4.47 20.66
CA PRO A 89 -1.43 4.52 21.98
C PRO A 89 -0.54 3.32 22.32
N VAL A 90 -0.60 2.24 21.53
CA VAL A 90 0.10 0.97 21.82
C VAL A 90 0.80 0.45 20.58
N ASN A 91 2.07 0.06 20.74
CA ASN A 91 2.83 -0.58 19.65
C ASN A 91 2.30 -2.00 19.39
N ARG A 92 1.82 -2.23 18.17
CA ARG A 92 1.30 -3.51 17.69
C ARG A 92 2.10 -4.06 16.50
N GLY A 93 3.12 -3.32 16.08
CA GLY A 93 4.05 -3.63 15.01
C GLY A 93 3.64 -3.08 13.65
N GLN A 94 4.62 -2.95 12.77
CA GLN A 94 4.50 -2.34 11.43
C GLN A 94 3.30 -2.88 10.63
N GLY A 95 3.02 -4.17 10.73
CA GLY A 95 1.89 -4.78 10.03
C GLY A 95 0.54 -4.27 10.49
N ALA A 96 0.34 -4.00 11.78
CA ALA A 96 -0.89 -3.43 12.32
C ALA A 96 -1.05 -1.98 11.86
N ALA A 97 0.01 -1.18 11.95
CA ALA A 97 0.03 0.20 11.51
C ALA A 97 -0.30 0.33 10.01
N LEU A 98 0.31 -0.48 9.15
CA LEU A 98 0.01 -0.47 7.71
C LEU A 98 -1.43 -0.89 7.42
N ARG A 99 -1.96 -1.93 8.09
CA ARG A 99 -3.37 -2.32 7.94
C ARG A 99 -4.33 -1.20 8.29
N LEU A 100 -4.05 -0.49 9.40
CA LEU A 100 -4.83 0.66 9.81
C LEU A 100 -4.76 1.79 8.79
N GLY A 101 -3.56 2.14 8.31
CA GLY A 101 -3.37 3.14 7.25
C GLY A 101 -4.09 2.78 5.94
N TYR A 102 -4.09 1.51 5.53
CA TYR A 102 -4.88 1.06 4.37
C TYR A 102 -6.39 1.21 4.58
N ARG A 103 -6.87 0.96 5.80
CA ARG A 103 -8.29 1.15 6.12
C ARG A 103 -8.68 2.62 6.09
N ILE A 104 -7.83 3.50 6.65
CA ILE A 104 -8.01 4.96 6.60
C ILE A 104 -8.05 5.42 5.14
N ALA A 105 -7.06 5.03 4.34
CA ALA A 105 -6.97 5.42 2.94
C ALA A 105 -8.21 4.98 2.13
N ARG A 106 -8.68 3.75 2.32
CA ARG A 106 -9.91 3.27 1.65
C ARG A 106 -11.16 4.00 2.13
N ALA A 107 -11.30 4.20 3.45
CA ALA A 107 -12.45 4.89 4.03
C ALA A 107 -12.51 6.33 3.55
N GLY A 108 -11.36 7.00 3.37
CA GLY A 108 -11.24 8.34 2.81
C GLY A 108 -11.38 8.44 1.30
N GLY A 109 -11.67 7.35 0.59
CA GLY A 109 -11.94 7.38 -0.85
C GLY A 109 -10.69 7.40 -1.74
N ALA A 110 -9.49 7.18 -1.20
CA ALA A 110 -8.29 7.06 -2.02
C ALA A 110 -8.42 5.92 -3.04
N ARG A 111 -8.03 6.18 -4.27
CA ARG A 111 -8.04 5.18 -5.36
C ARG A 111 -6.76 4.36 -5.40
N TYR A 112 -5.65 4.99 -5.06
CA TYR A 112 -4.32 4.39 -5.04
C TYR A 112 -3.69 4.58 -3.67
N ILE A 113 -3.02 3.56 -3.20
CA ILE A 113 -2.26 3.57 -1.95
C ILE A 113 -0.81 3.32 -2.29
N VAL A 114 0.08 4.20 -1.82
CA VAL A 114 1.53 3.99 -1.86
C VAL A 114 2.01 3.75 -0.45
N THR A 115 2.91 2.79 -0.25
CA THR A 115 3.61 2.63 1.02
C THR A 115 5.07 3.05 0.88
N THR A 116 5.61 3.63 1.93
CA THR A 116 7.05 3.86 2.10
C THR A 116 7.41 3.74 3.58
N ASP A 117 8.68 3.55 3.90
CA ASP A 117 9.15 3.47 5.28
C ASP A 117 9.53 4.87 5.81
N ALA A 118 9.48 5.04 7.14
CA ALA A 118 9.77 6.29 7.83
C ALA A 118 11.27 6.62 7.96
N ASP A 119 12.17 5.71 7.55
CA ASP A 119 13.61 5.75 7.82
C ASP A 119 14.48 6.40 6.72
N GLY A 120 13.83 6.94 5.67
CA GLY A 120 14.50 7.62 4.56
C GLY A 120 15.31 6.72 3.61
N GLN A 121 15.15 5.39 3.69
CA GLN A 121 15.87 4.46 2.82
C GLN A 121 15.36 4.47 1.37
N TYR A 122 14.15 4.91 1.11
CA TYR A 122 13.56 4.97 -0.24
C TYR A 122 13.62 6.38 -0.80
N ASP A 123 13.88 6.46 -2.11
CA ASP A 123 13.87 7.73 -2.83
C ASP A 123 12.43 8.16 -3.13
N PRO A 124 11.95 9.30 -2.61
CA PRO A 124 10.62 9.80 -2.95
C PRO A 124 10.39 10.01 -4.46
N ALA A 125 11.42 10.27 -5.24
CA ALA A 125 11.35 10.37 -6.69
C ALA A 125 10.92 9.04 -7.37
N ASP A 126 11.12 7.90 -6.70
CA ASP A 126 10.67 6.61 -7.22
C ASP A 126 9.15 6.40 -7.08
N ILE A 127 8.43 7.21 -6.28
CA ILE A 127 6.97 7.09 -6.08
C ILE A 127 6.23 7.21 -7.41
N GLU A 128 6.56 8.20 -8.23
CA GLU A 128 5.92 8.38 -9.53
C GLU A 128 6.16 7.17 -10.46
N ARG A 129 7.40 6.65 -10.47
CA ARG A 129 7.74 5.45 -11.26
C ARG A 129 6.95 4.22 -10.82
N ILE A 130 6.73 4.07 -9.51
CA ILE A 130 5.98 2.95 -8.94
C ILE A 130 4.47 3.10 -9.21
N LEU A 131 3.95 4.32 -9.23
CA LEU A 131 2.55 4.62 -9.56
C LEU A 131 2.23 4.47 -11.05
N ALA A 132 3.19 4.74 -11.94
CA ALA A 132 2.95 4.82 -13.38
C ALA A 132 2.23 3.59 -13.97
N PRO A 133 2.57 2.31 -13.66
CA PRO A 133 1.85 1.18 -14.21
C PRO A 133 0.39 1.07 -13.72
N LEU A 134 0.10 1.54 -12.48
CA LEU A 134 -1.27 1.58 -11.96
C LEU A 134 -2.12 2.61 -12.69
N LEU A 135 -1.57 3.82 -12.88
CA LEU A 135 -2.25 4.93 -13.55
C LEU A 135 -2.58 4.60 -15.02
N LYS A 136 -1.70 3.80 -15.67
CA LYS A 136 -1.91 3.29 -17.03
C LYS A 136 -2.86 2.07 -17.10
N GLY A 137 -3.30 1.52 -15.96
CA GLY A 137 -4.10 0.28 -15.93
C GLY A 137 -3.32 -0.99 -16.28
N GLU A 138 -2.00 -0.92 -16.26
CA GLU A 138 -1.11 -2.03 -16.61
C GLU A 138 -0.89 -2.99 -15.42
N ALA A 139 -1.20 -2.58 -14.20
CA ALA A 139 -1.04 -3.36 -12.98
C ALA A 139 -2.14 -3.03 -11.95
N ASP A 140 -2.34 -3.95 -10.99
CA ASP A 140 -3.16 -3.74 -9.79
C ASP A 140 -2.29 -3.50 -8.56
N PHE A 141 -1.05 -4.01 -8.61
CA PHE A 141 -0.04 -3.90 -7.56
C PHE A 141 1.35 -3.73 -8.19
N VAL A 142 2.09 -2.74 -7.72
CA VAL A 142 3.46 -2.47 -8.16
C VAL A 142 4.38 -2.46 -6.95
N THR A 143 5.52 -3.12 -7.04
CA THR A 143 6.57 -3.06 -6.03
C THR A 143 7.87 -2.57 -6.63
N GLY A 144 8.59 -1.75 -5.89
CA GLY A 144 9.96 -1.46 -6.24
C GLY A 144 10.84 -2.70 -6.10
N SER A 145 11.88 -2.79 -6.89
CA SER A 145 12.90 -3.81 -6.77
C SER A 145 14.29 -3.19 -6.77
N ARG A 146 15.04 -3.45 -5.69
CA ARG A 146 16.45 -3.08 -5.60
C ARG A 146 17.34 -3.94 -6.49
N VAL A 147 16.85 -5.11 -6.88
CA VAL A 147 17.57 -6.01 -7.78
C VAL A 147 17.53 -5.52 -9.22
N LEU A 148 16.41 -4.93 -9.64
CA LEU A 148 16.26 -4.28 -10.94
C LEU A 148 16.82 -2.86 -10.95
N GLY A 149 16.89 -2.22 -9.80
CA GLY A 149 17.37 -0.86 -9.62
C GLY A 149 18.73 -0.81 -8.91
N ARG A 150 18.80 -0.10 -7.79
CA ARG A 150 20.05 0.15 -7.06
C ARG A 150 19.90 -0.13 -5.57
N GLN A 151 20.94 -0.73 -4.98
CA GLN A 151 21.03 -0.94 -3.55
C GLN A 151 22.39 -0.45 -3.00
N GLU A 152 22.33 0.44 -2.03
CA GLU A 152 23.50 0.97 -1.32
C GLU A 152 23.72 0.20 -0.01
N THR A 153 23.97 -1.10 -0.07
CA THR A 153 24.30 -1.89 1.13
C THR A 153 25.56 -2.71 0.95
N TYR A 154 26.30 -2.84 2.04
CA TYR A 154 27.51 -3.66 2.11
C TYR A 154 27.25 -5.07 2.65
N ASP A 155 26.04 -5.39 3.12
CA ASP A 155 25.70 -6.70 3.69
C ASP A 155 25.45 -7.74 2.60
N ARG A 156 26.49 -8.54 2.29
CA ARG A 156 26.42 -9.63 1.29
C ARG A 156 25.45 -10.74 1.67
N VAL A 157 25.31 -11.04 2.98
CA VAL A 157 24.38 -12.08 3.47
C VAL A 157 22.95 -11.67 3.22
N ARG A 158 22.62 -10.40 3.50
CA ARG A 158 21.30 -9.84 3.22
C ARG A 158 20.98 -9.84 1.73
N ARG A 159 21.97 -9.50 0.87
CA ARG A 159 21.78 -9.57 -0.60
C ARG A 159 21.46 -10.98 -1.06
N LEU A 160 22.24 -11.97 -0.59
CA LEU A 160 21.95 -13.38 -0.89
C LEU A 160 20.55 -13.79 -0.43
N GLY A 161 20.16 -13.38 0.78
CA GLY A 161 18.82 -13.65 1.31
C GLY A 161 17.70 -13.10 0.43
N VAL A 162 17.84 -11.89 -0.14
CA VAL A 162 16.86 -11.33 -1.09
C VAL A 162 16.67 -12.25 -2.28
N HIS A 163 17.73 -12.72 -2.90
CA HIS A 163 17.65 -13.61 -4.07
C HIS A 163 17.06 -14.99 -3.73
N VAL A 164 17.44 -15.57 -2.58
CA VAL A 164 16.93 -16.87 -2.14
C VAL A 164 15.41 -16.79 -1.91
N PHE A 165 14.95 -15.77 -1.17
CA PHE A 165 13.52 -15.62 -0.90
C PHE A 165 12.72 -15.21 -2.14
N ALA A 166 13.28 -14.39 -3.02
CA ALA A 166 12.65 -14.05 -4.30
C ALA A 166 12.42 -15.30 -5.15
N ARG A 167 13.47 -16.16 -5.27
CA ARG A 167 13.36 -17.41 -6.00
C ARG A 167 12.35 -18.37 -5.39
N MET A 168 12.33 -18.47 -4.05
CA MET A 168 11.36 -19.30 -3.34
C MET A 168 9.92 -18.83 -3.59
N ILE A 169 9.62 -17.54 -3.41
CA ILE A 169 8.29 -17.00 -3.66
C ILE A 169 7.91 -17.17 -5.13
N SER A 170 8.83 -16.96 -6.07
CA SER A 170 8.59 -17.18 -7.49
C SER A 170 8.18 -18.63 -7.79
N LEU A 171 8.86 -19.62 -7.18
CA LEU A 171 8.51 -21.04 -7.33
C LEU A 171 7.16 -21.37 -6.69
N LEU A 172 6.87 -20.82 -5.52
CA LEU A 172 5.61 -21.08 -4.80
C LEU A 172 4.38 -20.45 -5.48
N THR A 173 4.56 -19.30 -6.11
CA THR A 173 3.46 -18.52 -6.71
C THR A 173 3.35 -18.70 -8.22
N GLY A 174 4.39 -19.24 -8.89
CA GLY A 174 4.44 -19.33 -10.34
C GLY A 174 4.74 -18.01 -11.04
N GLN A 175 4.88 -16.89 -10.32
CA GLN A 175 5.19 -15.58 -10.86
C GLN A 175 6.64 -15.19 -10.56
N ARG A 176 7.38 -14.75 -11.58
CA ARG A 176 8.76 -14.27 -11.40
C ARG A 176 8.76 -12.98 -10.57
N ILE A 177 9.42 -13.03 -9.41
CA ILE A 177 9.64 -11.91 -8.50
C ILE A 177 11.14 -11.79 -8.22
N THR A 178 11.66 -10.57 -8.21
CA THR A 178 13.09 -10.31 -7.97
C THR A 178 13.35 -9.75 -6.57
N ASP A 179 12.38 -9.04 -5.97
CA ASP A 179 12.49 -8.47 -4.62
C ASP A 179 11.18 -8.58 -3.84
N THR A 180 11.15 -9.42 -2.82
CA THR A 180 9.96 -9.70 -2.01
C THR A 180 9.83 -8.83 -0.78
N SER A 181 10.87 -8.08 -0.42
CA SER A 181 10.97 -7.34 0.85
C SER A 181 11.13 -5.83 0.67
N PHE A 182 10.96 -5.33 -0.54
CA PHE A 182 10.99 -3.89 -0.79
C PHE A 182 9.76 -3.22 -0.16
N GLY A 183 9.94 -2.16 0.62
CA GLY A 183 8.85 -1.53 1.38
C GLY A 183 8.05 -0.53 0.55
N MET A 184 8.67 0.14 -0.44
CA MET A 184 7.95 1.08 -1.29
C MET A 184 7.16 0.33 -2.36
N ARG A 185 5.83 0.52 -2.34
CA ARG A 185 4.86 -0.17 -3.19
C ARG A 185 3.70 0.73 -3.50
N ALA A 186 3.05 0.48 -4.62
CA ALA A 186 1.79 1.12 -4.95
C ALA A 186 0.76 0.06 -5.33
N MET A 187 -0.51 0.31 -5.03
CA MET A 187 -1.58 -0.61 -5.31
C MET A 187 -2.92 0.12 -5.44
N ARG A 188 -3.86 -0.47 -6.14
CA ARG A 188 -5.25 -0.03 -6.07
C ARG A 188 -5.76 -0.21 -4.65
N ALA A 189 -6.51 0.74 -4.12
CA ALA A 189 -6.97 0.70 -2.74
C ALA A 189 -7.78 -0.56 -2.43
N GLU A 190 -8.59 -1.04 -3.39
CA GLU A 190 -9.40 -2.26 -3.30
C GLU A 190 -8.57 -3.52 -3.02
N VAL A 191 -7.34 -3.61 -3.55
CA VAL A 191 -6.42 -4.74 -3.33
C VAL A 191 -6.15 -4.96 -1.85
N THR A 192 -5.99 -3.86 -1.09
CA THR A 192 -5.73 -3.94 0.36
C THR A 192 -6.93 -4.43 1.17
N GLY A 193 -8.14 -4.33 0.62
CA GLY A 193 -9.37 -4.88 1.20
C GLY A 193 -9.58 -6.36 0.88
N ALA A 194 -9.06 -6.80 -0.26
CA ALA A 194 -9.21 -8.18 -0.72
C ALA A 194 -8.21 -9.14 -0.04
N VAL A 195 -7.05 -8.65 0.42
CA VAL A 195 -5.99 -9.48 1.01
C VAL A 195 -6.09 -9.52 2.53
N THR A 196 -6.01 -10.73 3.11
CA THR A 196 -5.96 -10.91 4.56
C THR A 196 -4.54 -10.78 5.07
N LEU A 197 -4.28 -9.74 5.86
CA LEU A 197 -2.98 -9.46 6.47
C LEU A 197 -3.04 -9.75 7.97
N LYS A 198 -2.22 -10.69 8.46
CA LYS A 198 -2.18 -11.12 9.87
C LYS A 198 -0.83 -10.92 10.54
N GLN A 199 0.24 -10.76 9.75
CA GLN A 199 1.58 -10.72 10.29
C GLN A 199 1.92 -9.35 10.88
N PRO A 200 2.46 -9.26 12.11
CA PRO A 200 2.95 -8.01 12.69
C PRO A 200 4.26 -7.55 12.04
N GLN A 201 5.05 -8.49 11.51
CA GLN A 201 6.30 -8.26 10.78
C GLN A 201 6.27 -9.01 9.44
N TYR A 202 7.13 -8.62 8.49
CA TYR A 202 7.22 -9.22 7.14
C TYR A 202 5.94 -9.09 6.31
N GLN A 203 5.10 -8.12 6.65
CA GLN A 203 3.85 -7.82 5.97
C GLN A 203 4.05 -7.61 4.46
N SER A 204 5.21 -7.13 4.06
CA SER A 204 5.59 -6.97 2.65
C SER A 204 5.43 -8.25 1.83
N SER A 205 5.92 -9.37 2.33
CA SER A 205 5.83 -10.67 1.64
C SER A 205 4.45 -11.29 1.78
N GLU A 206 3.79 -11.10 2.93
CA GLU A 206 2.41 -11.54 3.13
C GLU A 206 1.47 -10.87 2.12
N LEU A 207 1.57 -9.56 1.96
CA LEU A 207 0.78 -8.80 1.00
C LEU A 207 1.05 -9.27 -0.44
N LEU A 208 2.33 -9.41 -0.82
CA LEU A 208 2.72 -9.84 -2.15
C LEU A 208 2.16 -11.24 -2.50
N ILE A 209 2.30 -12.21 -1.60
CA ILE A 209 1.76 -13.56 -1.80
C ILE A 209 0.24 -13.52 -1.90
N GLY A 210 -0.41 -12.76 -1.01
CA GLY A 210 -1.87 -12.62 -1.01
C GLY A 210 -2.41 -12.00 -2.30
N VAL A 211 -1.74 -11.00 -2.83
CA VAL A 211 -2.08 -10.33 -4.10
C VAL A 211 -1.95 -11.29 -5.27
N ILE A 212 -0.80 -11.98 -5.40
CA ILE A 212 -0.56 -12.95 -6.46
C ILE A 212 -1.56 -14.10 -6.41
N SER A 213 -1.82 -14.64 -5.20
CA SER A 213 -2.75 -15.76 -5.02
C SER A 213 -4.20 -15.44 -5.41
N ARG A 214 -4.56 -14.17 -5.45
CA ARG A 214 -5.88 -13.69 -5.89
C ARG A 214 -5.93 -13.30 -7.36
N GLY A 215 -4.86 -13.50 -8.10
CA GLY A 215 -4.79 -13.26 -9.53
C GLY A 215 -4.66 -11.78 -9.93
N TYR A 216 -4.32 -10.90 -8.98
CA TYR A 216 -4.02 -9.51 -9.30
C TYR A 216 -2.74 -9.40 -10.12
N LYS A 217 -2.73 -8.45 -11.04
CA LYS A 217 -1.56 -8.19 -11.91
C LYS A 217 -0.48 -7.44 -11.14
N VAL A 218 0.64 -8.13 -10.89
CA VAL A 218 1.80 -7.61 -10.17
C VAL A 218 2.91 -7.23 -11.13
N VAL A 219 3.48 -6.04 -10.96
CA VAL A 219 4.62 -5.52 -11.73
C VAL A 219 5.72 -5.10 -10.77
N GLU A 220 6.98 -5.38 -11.11
CA GLU A 220 8.16 -4.84 -10.44
C GLU A 220 8.79 -3.73 -11.29
N VAL A 221 9.18 -2.64 -10.63
CA VAL A 221 9.90 -1.53 -11.28
C VAL A 221 11.26 -1.31 -10.60
N PRO A 222 12.28 -0.88 -11.34
CA PRO A 222 13.56 -0.51 -10.75
C PRO A 222 13.37 0.61 -9.71
N ALA A 223 13.92 0.41 -8.51
CA ALA A 223 13.86 1.41 -7.45
C ALA A 223 15.15 1.42 -6.62
N THR A 224 15.41 2.53 -5.94
CA THR A 224 16.64 2.74 -5.19
C THR A 224 16.39 2.51 -3.70
N MET A 225 17.26 1.71 -3.07
CA MET A 225 17.34 1.57 -1.64
C MET A 225 18.65 2.18 -1.14
N ARG A 226 18.54 3.31 -0.47
CA ARG A 226 19.68 4.05 0.12
C ARG A 226 20.08 3.46 1.47
N LEU A 227 21.21 3.90 1.98
CA LEU A 227 21.55 3.67 3.39
C LEU A 227 20.56 4.43 4.28
N ARG A 228 20.26 3.85 5.44
CA ARG A 228 19.40 4.51 6.44
C ARG A 228 20.06 5.80 6.91
N VAL A 229 19.30 6.88 6.95
CA VAL A 229 19.81 8.20 7.37
C VAL A 229 19.99 8.26 8.88
N ALA A 230 19.09 7.62 9.67
CA ALA A 230 19.14 7.63 11.13
C ALA A 230 18.61 6.30 11.71
N GLY A 231 18.95 6.04 12.98
CA GLY A 231 18.46 4.90 13.75
C GLY A 231 19.27 3.60 13.56
N THR A 232 19.04 2.64 14.47
CA THR A 232 19.64 1.31 14.43
C THR A 232 18.68 0.28 13.87
N THR A 233 19.21 -0.73 13.17
CA THR A 233 18.38 -1.82 12.67
C THR A 233 17.79 -2.63 13.83
N LYS A 234 16.47 -2.63 13.95
CA LYS A 234 15.72 -3.44 14.96
C LYS A 234 15.58 -4.90 14.55
N LYS A 235 16.21 -5.32 13.44
CA LYS A 235 16.15 -6.69 12.92
C LYS A 235 17.21 -7.54 13.61
N GLY A 236 16.81 -8.65 14.22
CA GLY A 236 17.72 -9.60 14.89
C GLY A 236 18.72 -10.25 13.93
N GLY A 237 19.57 -11.14 14.47
CA GLY A 237 20.62 -11.85 13.69
C GLY A 237 20.06 -12.54 12.43
N ASN A 238 20.88 -12.59 11.39
CA ASN A 238 20.47 -13.01 10.04
C ASN A 238 19.80 -14.38 9.95
N LEU A 239 20.20 -15.36 10.76
CA LEU A 239 19.62 -16.71 10.75
C LEU A 239 18.21 -16.74 11.37
N VAL A 240 18.00 -16.08 12.52
CA VAL A 240 16.69 -15.98 13.17
C VAL A 240 15.72 -15.21 12.28
N TYR A 241 16.20 -14.13 11.66
CA TYR A 241 15.43 -13.36 10.69
C TYR A 241 15.01 -14.24 9.50
N GLY A 242 15.93 -15.00 8.91
CA GLY A 242 15.64 -15.90 7.80
C GLY A 242 14.61 -16.97 8.14
N TYR A 243 14.72 -17.61 9.31
CA TYR A 243 13.76 -18.61 9.77
C TYR A 243 12.35 -18.02 9.97
N ARG A 244 12.26 -16.86 10.65
CA ARG A 244 10.97 -16.16 10.84
C ARG A 244 10.33 -15.78 9.51
N TYR A 245 11.15 -15.27 8.58
CA TYR A 245 10.69 -14.90 7.26
C TYR A 245 10.16 -16.12 6.47
N LEU A 246 10.92 -17.23 6.47
CA LEU A 246 10.51 -18.51 5.84
C LEU A 246 9.16 -18.99 6.39
N ARG A 247 8.99 -18.97 7.71
CA ARG A 247 7.73 -19.36 8.37
C ARG A 247 6.56 -18.51 7.91
N VAL A 248 6.75 -17.19 7.78
CA VAL A 248 5.71 -16.27 7.29
C VAL A 248 5.37 -16.57 5.84
N VAL A 249 6.35 -16.74 4.96
CA VAL A 249 6.14 -17.04 3.54
C VAL A 249 5.37 -18.36 3.35
N LEU A 250 5.85 -19.44 3.96
CA LEU A 250 5.19 -20.75 3.84
C LEU A 250 3.80 -20.76 4.49
N GLY A 251 3.66 -20.15 5.66
CA GLY A 251 2.37 -20.05 6.35
C GLY A 251 1.34 -19.24 5.57
N THR A 252 1.76 -18.15 4.96
CA THR A 252 0.90 -17.33 4.10
C THR A 252 0.49 -18.10 2.84
N TRP A 253 1.45 -18.68 2.14
CA TRP A 253 1.18 -19.45 0.94
C TRP A 253 0.22 -20.63 1.18
N LEU A 254 0.41 -21.39 2.27
CA LEU A 254 -0.50 -22.48 2.65
C LEU A 254 -1.90 -21.96 2.98
N ARG A 255 -1.99 -20.83 3.67
CA ARG A 255 -3.27 -20.19 4.00
C ARG A 255 -4.03 -19.79 2.73
N GLU A 256 -3.35 -19.10 1.82
CA GLU A 256 -3.95 -18.64 0.56
C GLU A 256 -4.41 -19.83 -0.30
N ARG A 257 -3.60 -20.89 -0.43
CA ARG A 257 -4.01 -22.11 -1.14
C ARG A 257 -5.24 -22.81 -0.57
N ARG A 258 -5.38 -22.81 0.76
CA ARG A 258 -6.57 -23.39 1.42
C ARG A 258 -7.80 -22.53 1.25
N GLY A 259 -7.64 -21.21 1.17
CA GLY A 259 -8.72 -20.25 0.97
C GLY A 259 -9.18 -20.12 -0.48
N THR A 260 -8.36 -20.50 -1.45
CA THR A 260 -8.66 -20.50 -2.89
C THR A 260 -9.17 -21.85 -3.40
N ALA A 261 -9.61 -22.79 -2.53
CA ALA A 261 -10.39 -23.95 -2.99
C ALA A 261 -11.61 -23.41 -3.76
N PRO A 262 -11.89 -23.88 -4.98
CA PRO A 262 -12.89 -23.29 -5.84
C PRO A 262 -14.28 -23.42 -5.21
N SER A 263 -14.78 -22.33 -4.64
CA SER A 263 -16.22 -22.14 -4.53
C SER A 263 -16.69 -21.94 -5.96
N GLY A 264 -17.39 -22.95 -6.50
CA GLY A 264 -17.85 -22.93 -7.87
C GLY A 264 -18.58 -21.65 -8.23
N SER A 265 -18.28 -21.18 -9.43
CA SER A 265 -19.13 -20.35 -10.28
C SER A 265 -19.64 -19.04 -9.71
N SER A 266 -19.01 -17.96 -10.12
CA SER A 266 -19.69 -16.91 -10.90
C SER A 266 -18.73 -15.72 -11.08
N ALA A 267 -18.18 -15.64 -12.28
CA ALA A 267 -17.64 -14.38 -12.78
C ALA A 267 -18.81 -13.40 -12.95
N PRO A 268 -18.71 -12.16 -12.49
CA PRO A 268 -19.69 -11.16 -12.89
C PRO A 268 -19.47 -10.84 -14.37
N SER A 269 -20.39 -11.31 -15.20
CA SER A 269 -20.48 -10.87 -16.59
C SER A 269 -20.77 -9.38 -16.62
N ALA A 270 -19.86 -8.61 -17.16
CA ALA A 270 -20.10 -7.24 -17.56
C ALA A 270 -21.07 -7.25 -18.74
N SER A 271 -22.36 -7.16 -18.46
CA SER A 271 -23.37 -6.87 -19.47
C SER A 271 -23.54 -5.36 -19.57
N ALA A 272 -22.75 -4.74 -20.42
CA ALA A 272 -23.06 -3.44 -20.98
C ALA A 272 -24.14 -3.65 -22.06
N SER A 273 -25.38 -3.38 -21.73
CA SER A 273 -26.44 -3.17 -22.72
C SER A 273 -26.88 -1.71 -22.67
N ALA A 274 -26.24 -0.90 -23.50
CA ALA A 274 -26.78 0.38 -23.90
C ALA A 274 -27.59 0.14 -25.17
N SER A 275 -28.91 0.19 -25.09
CA SER A 275 -29.79 0.28 -26.24
C SER A 275 -30.05 1.77 -26.54
N PRO A 276 -29.93 2.23 -27.77
CA PRO A 276 -30.38 3.56 -28.12
C PRO A 276 -31.87 3.50 -28.48
N SER A 277 -32.71 4.22 -27.74
CA SER A 277 -34.07 4.49 -28.13
C SER A 277 -34.10 5.58 -29.21
N SER A 278 -34.42 5.16 -30.42
CA SER A 278 -34.85 5.98 -31.55
C SER A 278 -36.33 6.36 -31.35
N SER A 279 -36.63 7.64 -31.36
CA SER A 279 -37.88 8.17 -31.94
C SER A 279 -37.80 9.70 -32.02
N ALA A 280 -37.50 10.20 -33.18
CA ALA A 280 -37.83 11.59 -33.55
C ALA A 280 -38.50 11.53 -34.89
N SER A 281 -39.76 11.93 -34.96
CA SER A 281 -40.47 12.23 -36.17
C SER A 281 -40.46 13.74 -36.43
N PRO A 282 -40.47 14.18 -37.67
CA PRO A 282 -40.17 15.58 -38.02
C PRO A 282 -41.45 16.40 -38.08
N ALA A 283 -41.32 17.69 -37.76
CA ALA A 283 -42.31 18.72 -38.07
C ALA A 283 -41.66 19.78 -38.96
N GLU A 284 -42.37 20.03 -40.01
CA GLU A 284 -42.13 20.87 -41.19
C GLU A 284 -42.29 22.37 -40.92
N PRO A 285 -41.90 23.27 -41.82
CA PRO A 285 -41.53 24.65 -41.56
C PRO A 285 -42.63 25.68 -41.78
N ALA A 286 -42.62 26.74 -41.03
CA ALA A 286 -43.45 27.94 -41.34
C ALA A 286 -42.56 29.06 -41.89
N ARG A 287 -42.91 29.47 -43.10
CA ARG A 287 -42.45 30.65 -43.82
C ARG A 287 -42.99 31.95 -43.18
N GLY A 288 -42.28 33.01 -43.33
CA GLY A 288 -42.76 34.37 -43.16
C GLY A 288 -41.62 35.31 -42.94
N SER A 289 -41.12 35.86 -43.92
CA SER A 289 -41.42 37.09 -44.65
C SER A 289 -40.97 38.35 -43.92
N ALA A 290 -39.90 38.89 -44.45
CA ALA A 290 -39.74 40.23 -44.99
C ALA A 290 -39.66 41.45 -44.04
N LYS A 291 -38.61 42.20 -44.32
CA LYS A 291 -38.47 43.63 -44.55
C LYS A 291 -37.80 44.51 -43.49
N THR A 292 -36.70 44.99 -43.95
CA THR A 292 -36.29 46.43 -44.11
C THR A 292 -36.09 47.26 -42.83
N LYS A 293 -34.95 47.63 -42.50
CA LYS A 293 -34.22 48.90 -42.89
C LYS A 293 -32.77 48.79 -42.39
#